data_8aa7f500d4bc54c32427ce5c5081152c
#
_entry.id   8aa7f500d4bc54c32427ce5c5081152c
#
_cell.length_a   1.000
_cell.length_b   1.000
_cell.length_c   1.000
_cell.angle_alpha   90.00
_cell.angle_beta   90.00
_cell.angle_gamma   90.00
#
_symmetry.space_group_name_H-M   'P 1'
#
loop_
_entity.id
_entity.type
_entity.pdbx_description
1 polymer ?
#
loop_
_entity_poly.entity_id
_entity_poly.type
_entity_poly.pdbx_seq_one_letter_code
_entity_poly.pdbx_strand_id
1 'polypeptide(L)'
;PMALQIWTMNSDGTNKKQLTDNGAANFGPFFHPNGKKIIFSSNVHDKKGRDFDLYTINVDGTGLERITHFDGFDGFPMFSPDGKYLVLASNRNQKKTGDTNIFICEWVE
;
A
#
# COMPACT_ATOMS: atom_id res chain seq x y z
N PRO A 1 -1.41 -1.11 18.20
CA PRO A 1 -1.88 -0.62 16.90
C PRO A 1 -3.20 -1.27 16.53
N MET A 2 -3.98 -0.51 15.84
CA MET A 2 -5.32 -0.89 15.40
C MET A 2 -5.22 -1.70 14.12
N ALA A 3 -6.02 -2.78 14.03
CA ALA A 3 -6.12 -3.50 12.78
C ALA A 3 -7.00 -2.73 11.79
N LEU A 4 -6.50 -2.58 10.58
CA LEU A 4 -7.23 -1.99 9.46
C LEU A 4 -7.14 -2.96 8.30
N GLN A 5 -8.23 -3.15 7.58
CA GLN A 5 -8.28 -4.12 6.49
C GLN A 5 -8.69 -3.44 5.19
N ILE A 6 -8.22 -3.99 4.08
CA ILE A 6 -8.57 -3.54 2.74
C ILE A 6 -9.81 -4.31 2.28
N TRP A 7 -10.80 -3.58 1.81
CA TRP A 7 -12.05 -4.12 1.27
C TRP A 7 -12.28 -3.53 -0.12
N THR A 8 -12.96 -4.27 -0.96
CA THR A 8 -13.50 -3.78 -2.23
C THR A 8 -15.02 -3.85 -2.23
N MET A 9 -15.63 -3.02 -3.05
CA MET A 9 -17.08 -3.04 -3.26
C MET A 9 -17.39 -2.40 -4.61
N ASN A 10 -18.60 -2.62 -5.09
CA ASN A 10 -19.11 -1.86 -6.23
C ASN A 10 -19.32 -0.39 -5.83
N SER A 11 -19.33 0.50 -6.80
CA SER A 11 -19.50 1.94 -6.54
C SER A 11 -20.83 2.27 -5.88
N ASP A 12 -21.85 1.41 -6.02
CA ASP A 12 -23.15 1.56 -5.36
C ASP A 12 -23.17 0.97 -3.94
N GLY A 13 -22.05 0.49 -3.45
CA GLY A 13 -21.93 -0.08 -2.10
C GLY A 13 -22.27 -1.56 -1.99
N THR A 14 -22.63 -2.21 -3.10
CA THR A 14 -22.94 -3.64 -3.10
C THR A 14 -21.68 -4.48 -3.31
N ASN A 15 -21.77 -5.78 -3.08
CA ASN A 15 -20.72 -6.76 -3.33
C ASN A 15 -19.43 -6.45 -2.56
N LYS A 16 -19.56 -6.21 -1.25
CA LYS A 16 -18.41 -5.95 -0.38
C LYS A 16 -17.58 -7.23 -0.22
N LYS A 17 -16.26 -7.10 -0.38
CA LYS A 17 -15.34 -8.22 -0.25
C LYS A 17 -14.10 -7.78 0.53
N GLN A 18 -13.76 -8.51 1.58
CA GLN A 18 -12.55 -8.28 2.36
C GLN A 18 -11.36 -8.93 1.67
N LEU A 19 -10.29 -8.16 1.42
CA LEU A 19 -9.09 -8.66 0.74
C LEU A 19 -7.98 -9.04 1.70
N THR A 20 -7.89 -8.36 2.85
CA THR A 20 -6.85 -8.66 3.85
C THR A 20 -7.50 -9.10 5.15
N ASP A 21 -6.84 -10.04 5.83
CA ASP A 21 -7.27 -10.51 7.15
C ASP A 21 -6.02 -11.02 7.88
N ASN A 22 -5.08 -10.11 8.13
CA ASN A 22 -3.76 -10.45 8.65
C ASN A 22 -3.47 -9.84 10.02
N GLY A 23 -4.47 -9.21 10.65
CA GLY A 23 -4.31 -8.60 11.96
C GLY A 23 -3.47 -7.34 11.99
N ALA A 24 -3.02 -6.88 10.83
CA ALA A 24 -2.15 -5.70 10.71
C ALA A 24 -2.94 -4.44 10.38
N ALA A 25 -2.25 -3.31 10.34
CA ALA A 25 -2.81 -2.07 9.83
C ALA A 25 -2.49 -1.96 8.35
N ASN A 26 -3.51 -2.10 7.50
CA ASN A 26 -3.41 -2.01 6.05
C ASN A 26 -4.26 -0.82 5.61
N PHE A 27 -3.67 0.15 4.91
CA PHE A 27 -4.39 1.37 4.55
C PHE A 27 -3.82 2.02 3.29
N GLY A 28 -4.49 3.08 2.84
CA GLY A 28 -4.07 3.86 1.69
C GLY A 28 -4.10 3.08 0.37
N PRO A 29 -5.18 2.34 0.09
CA PRO A 29 -5.22 1.51 -1.12
C PRO A 29 -5.40 2.34 -2.39
N PHE A 30 -4.83 1.84 -3.48
CA PHE A 30 -4.96 2.43 -4.80
C PHE A 30 -4.93 1.31 -5.85
N PHE A 31 -5.87 1.35 -6.79
CA PHE A 31 -5.88 0.37 -7.88
C PHE A 31 -4.74 0.61 -8.85
N HIS A 32 -4.08 -0.47 -9.26
CA HIS A 32 -3.26 -0.40 -10.48
C HIS A 32 -4.19 -0.08 -11.67
N PRO A 33 -3.75 0.75 -12.63
CA PRO A 33 -4.62 1.11 -13.76
C PRO A 33 -5.17 -0.05 -14.58
N ASN A 34 -4.50 -1.22 -14.55
CA ASN A 34 -5.01 -2.41 -15.24
C ASN A 34 -6.18 -3.08 -14.50
N GLY A 35 -6.53 -2.63 -13.29
CA GLY A 35 -7.63 -3.16 -12.51
C GLY A 35 -7.42 -4.53 -11.89
N LYS A 36 -6.21 -5.08 -11.97
CA LYS A 36 -5.92 -6.45 -11.49
C LYS A 36 -5.30 -6.50 -10.10
N LYS A 37 -4.67 -5.42 -9.67
CA LYS A 37 -3.97 -5.35 -8.37
C LYS A 37 -4.32 -4.08 -7.64
N ILE A 38 -4.15 -4.14 -6.32
CA ILE A 38 -4.26 -2.99 -5.43
C ILE A 38 -2.93 -2.87 -4.71
N ILE A 39 -2.39 -1.64 -4.65
CA ILE A 39 -1.22 -1.32 -3.84
C ILE A 39 -1.68 -0.60 -2.59
N PHE A 40 -1.04 -0.88 -1.47
CA PHE A 40 -1.41 -0.29 -0.17
C PHE A 40 -0.22 -0.31 0.77
N SER A 41 -0.36 0.35 1.90
CA SER A 41 0.62 0.39 2.97
C SER A 41 0.25 -0.59 4.06
N SER A 42 1.23 -1.32 4.60
CA SER A 42 0.98 -2.30 5.66
C SER A 42 2.19 -2.47 6.57
N ASN A 43 1.92 -2.73 7.83
CA ASN A 43 2.93 -3.10 8.81
C ASN A 43 2.94 -4.60 9.12
N VAL A 44 2.37 -5.43 8.23
CA VAL A 44 2.20 -6.86 8.47
C VAL A 44 3.53 -7.60 8.71
N HIS A 45 4.63 -7.11 8.10
CA HIS A 45 5.95 -7.71 8.25
C HIS A 45 6.63 -7.39 9.59
N ASP A 46 6.17 -6.37 10.29
CA ASP A 46 6.81 -5.88 11.51
C ASP A 46 5.97 -6.27 12.73
N LYS A 47 6.50 -7.20 13.53
CA LYS A 47 5.81 -7.69 14.74
C LYS A 47 5.56 -6.58 15.75
N LYS A 48 6.40 -5.52 15.75
CA LYS A 48 6.23 -4.37 16.63
C LYS A 48 5.23 -3.36 16.07
N GLY A 49 4.86 -3.51 14.79
CA GLY A 49 3.87 -2.66 14.14
C GLY A 49 4.31 -1.22 13.90
N ARG A 50 5.61 -0.97 13.81
CA ARG A 50 6.16 0.38 13.66
C ARG A 50 6.46 0.76 12.23
N ASP A 51 6.98 -0.21 11.45
CA ASP A 51 7.44 0.04 10.10
C ASP A 51 6.35 -0.34 9.11
N PHE A 52 6.16 0.52 8.12
CA PHE A 52 5.20 0.32 7.05
C PHE A 52 5.91 0.28 5.72
N ASP A 53 5.55 -0.69 4.89
CA ASP A 53 6.00 -0.78 3.52
C ASP A 53 4.83 -0.90 2.56
N LEU A 54 5.12 -0.76 1.27
CA LEU A 54 4.12 -0.94 0.24
C LEU A 54 3.99 -2.42 -0.10
N TYR A 55 2.75 -2.83 -0.31
CA TYR A 55 2.36 -4.19 -0.69
C TYR A 55 1.41 -4.13 -1.86
N THR A 56 1.42 -5.14 -2.69
CA THR A 56 0.35 -5.37 -3.67
C THR A 56 -0.40 -6.65 -3.34
N ILE A 57 -1.65 -6.68 -3.75
CA ILE A 57 -2.52 -7.85 -3.64
C ILE A 57 -3.39 -7.91 -4.89
N ASN A 58 -3.69 -9.12 -5.37
CA ASN A 58 -4.63 -9.28 -6.46
C ASN A 58 -6.04 -8.91 -6.00
N VAL A 59 -6.88 -8.45 -6.92
CA VAL A 59 -8.26 -8.05 -6.57
C VAL A 59 -9.11 -9.21 -6.06
N ASP A 60 -8.67 -10.45 -6.27
CA ASP A 60 -9.33 -11.63 -5.70
C ASP A 60 -8.85 -11.99 -4.28
N GLY A 61 -7.91 -11.22 -3.74
CA GLY A 61 -7.37 -11.43 -2.39
C GLY A 61 -6.16 -12.35 -2.32
N THR A 62 -5.67 -12.84 -3.46
CA THR A 62 -4.48 -13.70 -3.51
C THR A 62 -3.23 -12.91 -3.86
N GLY A 63 -2.06 -13.51 -3.69
CA GLY A 63 -0.81 -12.97 -4.21
C GLY A 63 -0.31 -11.74 -3.47
N LEU A 64 -0.42 -11.70 -2.15
CA LEU A 64 0.17 -10.62 -1.37
C LEU A 64 1.67 -10.59 -1.58
N GLU A 65 2.19 -9.42 -1.97
CA GLU A 65 3.60 -9.24 -2.27
C GLU A 65 4.11 -7.93 -1.65
N ARG A 66 5.23 -8.02 -0.93
CA ARG A 66 5.90 -6.84 -0.37
C ARG A 66 6.73 -6.18 -1.47
N ILE A 67 6.51 -4.88 -1.68
CA ILE A 67 7.14 -4.12 -2.77
C ILE A 67 8.34 -3.33 -2.27
N THR A 68 8.23 -2.68 -1.11
CA THR A 68 9.33 -1.91 -0.54
C THR A 68 9.82 -2.55 0.76
N HIS A 69 11.10 -2.29 1.10
CA HIS A 69 11.78 -2.89 2.25
C HIS A 69 12.58 -1.81 2.99
N PHE A 70 11.87 -0.84 3.54
CA PHE A 70 12.47 0.29 4.21
C PHE A 70 12.14 0.26 5.71
N ASP A 71 13.14 0.49 6.55
CA ASP A 71 12.96 0.59 8.00
C ASP A 71 12.40 1.97 8.34
N GLY A 72 11.10 2.13 8.26
CA GLY A 72 10.41 3.38 8.50
C GLY A 72 9.02 3.34 7.91
N PHE A 73 8.58 4.48 7.35
CA PHE A 73 7.24 4.62 6.82
C PHE A 73 7.26 4.84 5.31
N ASP A 74 6.67 3.90 4.57
CA ASP A 74 6.27 4.07 3.18
C ASP A 74 4.75 3.96 3.12
N GLY A 75 4.09 4.92 2.49
CA GLY A 75 2.63 4.90 2.45
C GLY A 75 2.03 5.76 1.36
N PHE A 76 0.73 5.74 1.27
CA PHE A 76 -0.09 6.52 0.35
C PHE A 76 0.36 6.39 -1.12
N PRO A 77 0.47 5.15 -1.62
CA PRO A 77 0.92 4.94 -2.99
C PRO A 77 -0.16 5.32 -4.00
N MET A 78 0.25 5.87 -5.13
CA MET A 78 -0.65 6.17 -6.24
C MET A 78 0.08 5.93 -7.56
N PHE A 79 -0.58 5.26 -8.49
CA PHE A 79 -0.03 5.06 -9.83
C PHE A 79 -0.39 6.22 -10.75
N SER A 80 0.50 6.51 -11.71
CA SER A 80 0.13 7.35 -12.84
C SER A 80 -0.93 6.64 -13.69
N PRO A 81 -1.75 7.39 -14.45
CA PRO A 81 -2.81 6.78 -15.26
C PRO A 81 -2.32 5.73 -16.26
N ASP A 82 -1.09 5.86 -16.75
CA ASP A 82 -0.49 4.91 -17.69
C ASP A 82 0.19 3.72 -16.98
N GLY A 83 0.23 3.73 -15.65
CA GLY A 83 0.85 2.66 -14.86
C GLY A 83 2.36 2.64 -14.89
N LYS A 84 3.02 3.64 -15.44
CA LYS A 84 4.48 3.67 -15.58
C LYS A 84 5.20 4.21 -14.37
N TYR A 85 4.53 5.00 -13.56
CA TYR A 85 5.11 5.64 -12.38
C TYR A 85 4.28 5.40 -11.14
N LEU A 86 4.97 5.37 -10.03
CA LEU A 86 4.38 5.29 -8.70
C LEU A 86 4.87 6.47 -7.88
N VAL A 87 3.96 7.17 -7.20
CA VAL A 87 4.31 8.13 -6.16
C VAL A 87 3.99 7.52 -4.81
N LEU A 88 4.80 7.86 -3.82
CA LEU A 88 4.57 7.41 -2.44
C LEU A 88 5.08 8.48 -1.48
N ALA A 89 4.56 8.45 -0.26
CA ALA A 89 5.08 9.22 0.86
C ALA A 89 6.05 8.34 1.62
N SER A 90 7.18 8.89 2.04
CA SER A 90 8.19 8.15 2.77
C SER A 90 9.01 9.07 3.66
N ASN A 91 9.44 8.57 4.81
CA ASN A 91 10.35 9.30 5.67
C ASN A 91 11.81 8.90 5.44
N ARG A 92 12.10 8.18 4.34
CA ARG A 92 13.49 7.90 3.94
C ARG A 92 14.20 9.19 3.57
N ASN A 93 15.52 9.21 3.75
CA ASN A 93 16.35 10.36 3.41
C ASN A 93 15.87 11.68 4.04
N GLN A 94 15.26 11.60 5.21
CA GLN A 94 14.77 12.80 5.89
C GLN A 94 15.94 13.69 6.30
N LYS A 95 15.81 14.99 6.08
CA LYS A 95 16.80 15.98 6.52
C LYS A 95 16.65 16.36 7.98
N LYS A 96 15.42 16.28 8.48
CA LYS A 96 15.07 16.46 9.89
C LYS A 96 14.30 15.26 10.37
N THR A 97 14.48 14.90 11.62
CA THR A 97 13.65 13.87 12.26
C THR A 97 12.18 14.26 12.16
N GLY A 98 11.38 13.35 11.65
CA GLY A 98 9.95 13.55 11.48
C GLY A 98 9.52 14.02 10.09
N ASP A 99 10.46 14.34 9.20
CA ASP A 99 10.12 14.71 7.83
C ASP A 99 9.57 13.51 7.07
N THR A 100 8.53 13.76 6.29
CA THR A 100 8.00 12.82 5.31
C THR A 100 7.90 13.55 3.98
N ASN A 101 8.42 12.95 2.93
CA ASN A 101 8.49 13.57 1.61
C ASN A 101 7.83 12.68 0.57
N ILE A 102 7.59 13.26 -0.61
CA ILE A 102 6.99 12.55 -1.74
C ILE A 102 8.10 12.09 -2.68
N PHE A 103 8.03 10.84 -3.07
CA PHE A 103 8.98 10.23 -4.00
C PHE A 103 8.22 9.71 -5.22
N ILE A 104 8.87 9.79 -6.38
CA ILE A 104 8.35 9.26 -7.64
C ILE A 104 9.34 8.21 -8.12
N CYS A 105 8.86 7.05 -8.49
CA CYS A 105 9.69 6.01 -9.06
C CYS A 105 9.01 5.37 -10.27
N GLU A 106 9.83 4.75 -11.13
CA GLU A 106 9.30 3.97 -12.23
C GLU A 106 8.72 2.66 -11.71
N TRP A 107 7.62 2.24 -12.32
CA TRP A 107 7.01 0.94 -12.03
C TRP A 107 7.34 -0.02 -13.14
N VAL A 108 7.90 -1.17 -12.78
CA VAL A 108 8.28 -2.23 -13.71
C VAL A 108 7.50 -3.49 -13.33
N GLU A 109 6.79 -4.05 -14.30
CA GLU A 109 6.03 -5.27 -14.09
C GLU A 109 6.94 -6.51 -14.01
#